data_c653d1da8cdd65e6595083eaf80050fb
#
_entry.id   c653d1da8cdd65e6595083eaf80050fb
#
_cell.length_a   1.000
_cell.length_b   1.000
_cell.length_c   1.000
_cell.angle_alpha   90.00
_cell.angle_beta   90.00
_cell.angle_gamma   90.00
#
_symmetry.space_group_name_H-M   'P 1'
#
loop_
_entity.id
_entity.type
_entity.pdbx_description
1 polymer ?
#
loop_
_entity_poly.entity_id
_entity_poly.type
_entity_poly.pdbx_seq_one_letter_code
_entity_poly.pdbx_strand_id
1 'polypeptide(L)'
;MGITTFKPATPEQLADAVRWALDAGEPLELTGTGSKRGLGRPVQTAYALDLSDLSGVVAYEPEELVLTVKAATPMAEIEPLLRGRGQHLAFEPPDLGGLYGQAPGGGTLGGVLAAALAGPRRLSAGSARDHFLGVAGVSGRAEVYKGGAKVVKNVTGYDVPKLMAGSFGTLTAMTEVTVKVLPAPEDTRTLLLHGRSDAEGIRALTDALHSPHEVSGAAHLPESVAERIPAVASARASVTAIRLEGFGPSVAARLAGLTADLGGIDGVLDRDESLAFWRAVRDVAPFRASNPDTDPLVWKLSVPPASGARVAEELALALGDVEFFFDWGGGLIWLATPRETDAAALRGTLAPFGGHATLVRAPEALRTAADVFQPQPAPLLALTQRVKTSFDPRGVLNPGRLFAGV
;
A
#
# COMPACT_ATOMS: atom_id res chain seq x y z
N MET A 1 -16.29 -26.00 -10.36
CA MET A 1 -16.46 -26.55 -9.00
C MET A 1 -16.47 -25.39 -8.02
N GLY A 2 -17.36 -25.41 -7.00
CA GLY A 2 -17.37 -24.36 -5.98
C GLY A 2 -16.15 -24.45 -5.07
N ILE A 3 -15.66 -23.31 -4.57
CA ILE A 3 -14.57 -23.26 -3.57
C ILE A 3 -15.13 -23.72 -2.22
N THR A 4 -14.51 -24.70 -1.60
CA THR A 4 -14.82 -25.10 -0.21
C THR A 4 -14.13 -24.11 0.76
N THR A 5 -14.91 -23.50 1.67
CA THR A 5 -14.40 -22.46 2.56
C THR A 5 -14.39 -22.93 4.01
N PHE A 6 -13.23 -22.86 4.63
CA PHE A 6 -13.07 -22.98 6.09
C PHE A 6 -13.17 -21.58 6.70
N LYS A 7 -13.91 -21.45 7.80
CA LYS A 7 -14.13 -20.16 8.47
C LYS A 7 -13.84 -20.25 9.97
N PRO A 8 -12.57 -20.24 10.38
CA PRO A 8 -12.16 -20.33 11.78
C PRO A 8 -12.48 -19.04 12.53
N ALA A 9 -13.01 -19.18 13.76
CA ALA A 9 -13.27 -18.09 14.69
C ALA A 9 -12.20 -17.98 15.80
N THR A 10 -11.35 -19.03 15.96
CA THR A 10 -10.27 -19.04 16.96
C THR A 10 -8.94 -19.49 16.34
N PRO A 11 -7.80 -19.17 16.98
CA PRO A 11 -6.49 -19.65 16.53
C PRO A 11 -6.37 -21.18 16.47
N GLU A 12 -7.06 -21.90 17.36
CA GLU A 12 -7.07 -23.35 17.40
C GLU A 12 -7.80 -23.94 16.19
N GLN A 13 -8.99 -23.41 15.87
CA GLN A 13 -9.74 -23.80 14.65
C GLN A 13 -8.95 -23.49 13.39
N LEU A 14 -8.21 -22.37 13.39
CA LEU A 14 -7.32 -22.02 12.29
C LEU A 14 -6.18 -23.05 12.15
N ALA A 15 -5.56 -23.45 13.27
CA ALA A 15 -4.53 -24.49 13.26
C ALA A 15 -5.08 -25.83 12.78
N ASP A 16 -6.31 -26.18 13.15
CA ASP A 16 -6.97 -27.40 12.67
C ASP A 16 -7.22 -27.38 11.16
N ALA A 17 -7.64 -26.23 10.60
CA ALA A 17 -7.81 -26.08 9.16
C ALA A 17 -6.47 -26.20 8.41
N VAL A 18 -5.39 -25.61 8.94
CA VAL A 18 -4.04 -25.76 8.36
C VAL A 18 -3.54 -27.20 8.48
N ARG A 19 -3.81 -27.89 9.59
CA ARG A 19 -3.46 -29.30 9.77
C ARG A 19 -4.18 -30.18 8.76
N TRP A 20 -5.48 -29.94 8.57
CA TRP A 20 -6.24 -30.62 7.52
C TRP A 20 -5.59 -30.42 6.14
N ALA A 21 -5.19 -29.19 5.80
CA ALA A 21 -4.53 -28.89 4.52
C ALA A 21 -3.19 -29.63 4.36
N LEU A 22 -2.42 -29.74 5.45
CA LEU A 22 -1.18 -30.53 5.48
C LEU A 22 -1.43 -32.02 5.24
N ASP A 23 -2.45 -32.59 5.88
CA ASP A 23 -2.79 -34.01 5.79
C ASP A 23 -3.38 -34.36 4.43
N ALA A 24 -4.23 -33.48 3.89
CA ALA A 24 -4.83 -33.63 2.56
C ALA A 24 -3.86 -33.30 1.40
N GLY A 25 -2.78 -32.56 1.66
CA GLY A 25 -1.86 -32.06 0.64
C GLY A 25 -2.48 -30.97 -0.24
N GLU A 26 -3.47 -30.23 0.27
CA GLU A 26 -4.25 -29.24 -0.45
C GLU A 26 -3.90 -27.81 -0.01
N PRO A 27 -3.65 -26.88 -0.93
CA PRO A 27 -3.36 -25.50 -0.60
C PRO A 27 -4.63 -24.72 -0.21
N LEU A 28 -4.45 -23.64 0.56
CA LEU A 28 -5.48 -22.74 1.03
C LEU A 28 -5.28 -21.33 0.49
N GLU A 29 -6.33 -20.71 -0.08
CA GLU A 29 -6.34 -19.27 -0.33
C GLU A 29 -6.76 -18.53 0.95
N LEU A 30 -5.86 -17.75 1.54
CA LEU A 30 -6.13 -16.95 2.72
C LEU A 30 -6.83 -15.65 2.34
N THR A 31 -8.00 -15.42 2.92
CA THR A 31 -8.75 -14.18 2.73
C THR A 31 -9.27 -13.64 4.07
N GLY A 32 -9.31 -12.30 4.21
CA GLY A 32 -10.20 -11.64 5.15
C GLY A 32 -11.51 -11.31 4.43
N THR A 33 -11.75 -10.02 4.18
CA THR A 33 -12.90 -9.56 3.37
C THR A 33 -12.75 -9.77 1.85
N GLY A 34 -11.61 -10.25 1.37
CA GLY A 34 -11.33 -10.44 -0.05
C GLY A 34 -11.03 -9.16 -0.85
N SER A 35 -11.00 -7.98 -0.21
CA SER A 35 -10.81 -6.68 -0.87
C SER A 35 -9.49 -6.54 -1.66
N LYS A 36 -8.52 -7.42 -1.45
CA LYS A 36 -7.21 -7.43 -2.11
C LYS A 36 -6.94 -8.67 -2.96
N ARG A 37 -7.98 -9.42 -3.33
CA ARG A 37 -7.84 -10.56 -4.26
C ARG A 37 -7.27 -10.15 -5.62
N GLY A 38 -7.58 -8.92 -6.07
CA GLY A 38 -7.03 -8.34 -7.28
C GLY A 38 -5.55 -7.98 -7.21
N LEU A 39 -4.94 -7.89 -6.02
CA LEU A 39 -3.53 -7.59 -5.83
C LEU A 39 -2.72 -8.88 -5.69
N GLY A 40 -1.62 -9.01 -6.44
CA GLY A 40 -0.80 -10.22 -6.48
C GLY A 40 -1.31 -11.26 -7.48
N ARG A 41 -0.61 -12.38 -7.57
CA ARG A 41 -1.00 -13.51 -8.43
C ARG A 41 -2.24 -14.21 -7.86
N PRO A 42 -3.15 -14.75 -8.70
CA PRO A 42 -4.25 -15.58 -8.22
C PRO A 42 -3.70 -16.87 -7.58
N VAL A 43 -4.32 -17.31 -6.51
CA VAL A 43 -4.01 -18.63 -5.91
C VAL A 43 -4.85 -19.69 -6.60
N GLN A 44 -4.20 -20.75 -7.08
CA GLN A 44 -4.84 -21.86 -7.77
C GLN A 44 -5.19 -22.95 -6.74
N THR A 45 -6.40 -22.91 -6.19
CA THR A 45 -6.88 -23.88 -5.20
C THR A 45 -8.40 -24.02 -5.22
N ALA A 46 -8.89 -25.17 -4.74
CA ALA A 46 -10.30 -25.43 -4.50
C ALA A 46 -10.73 -25.07 -3.07
N TYR A 47 -9.81 -24.61 -2.21
CA TYR A 47 -10.05 -24.39 -0.79
C TYR A 47 -9.68 -22.97 -0.37
N ALA A 48 -10.59 -22.30 0.35
CA ALA A 48 -10.35 -20.99 0.94
C ALA A 48 -10.38 -21.05 2.47
N LEU A 49 -9.55 -20.19 3.06
CA LEU A 49 -9.49 -19.95 4.48
C LEU A 49 -9.96 -18.52 4.74
N ASP A 50 -11.23 -18.37 5.08
CA ASP A 50 -11.87 -17.09 5.37
C ASP A 50 -11.63 -16.70 6.83
N LEU A 51 -10.80 -15.69 7.03
CA LEU A 51 -10.41 -15.19 8.36
C LEU A 51 -11.35 -14.10 8.89
N SER A 52 -12.46 -13.79 8.22
CA SER A 52 -13.33 -12.65 8.54
C SER A 52 -13.91 -12.68 9.95
N ASP A 53 -14.07 -13.87 10.57
CA ASP A 53 -14.53 -14.00 11.96
C ASP A 53 -13.44 -13.67 13.00
N LEU A 54 -12.18 -13.55 12.57
CA LEU A 54 -11.09 -13.06 13.40
C LEU A 54 -11.05 -11.52 13.38
N SER A 55 -12.14 -10.89 13.82
CA SER A 55 -12.35 -9.44 13.85
C SER A 55 -12.60 -8.93 15.28
N GLY A 56 -12.29 -7.65 15.52
CA GLY A 56 -12.51 -6.92 16.75
C GLY A 56 -11.23 -6.41 17.42
N VAL A 57 -11.42 -5.39 18.27
CA VAL A 57 -10.34 -4.78 19.05
C VAL A 57 -9.97 -5.69 20.21
N VAL A 58 -8.69 -6.03 20.34
CA VAL A 58 -8.15 -6.81 21.45
C VAL A 58 -7.69 -5.92 22.60
N ALA A 59 -6.93 -4.86 22.26
CA ALA A 59 -6.48 -3.85 23.22
C ALA A 59 -6.21 -2.53 22.47
N TYR A 60 -6.57 -1.43 23.10
CA TYR A 60 -6.20 -0.10 22.62
C TYR A 60 -5.71 0.72 23.81
N GLU A 61 -4.48 1.14 23.75
CA GLU A 61 -3.78 1.91 24.76
C GLU A 61 -3.38 3.26 24.15
N PRO A 62 -4.32 4.27 24.13
CA PRO A 62 -4.07 5.53 23.42
C PRO A 62 -2.88 6.31 23.95
N GLU A 63 -2.61 6.27 25.25
CA GLU A 63 -1.49 6.96 25.90
C GLU A 63 -0.14 6.35 25.50
N GLU A 64 -0.12 5.04 25.23
CA GLU A 64 1.06 4.32 24.75
C GLU A 64 1.19 4.31 23.21
N LEU A 65 0.20 4.88 22.51
CA LEU A 65 0.11 4.92 21.05
C LEU A 65 0.15 3.52 20.41
N VAL A 66 -0.50 2.55 21.04
CA VAL A 66 -0.51 1.13 20.60
C VAL A 66 -1.93 0.62 20.45
N LEU A 67 -2.21 0.02 19.30
CA LEU A 67 -3.46 -0.67 18.99
C LEU A 67 -3.18 -2.14 18.66
N THR A 68 -3.87 -3.05 19.33
CA THR A 68 -3.91 -4.48 19.01
C THR A 68 -5.31 -4.88 18.59
N VAL A 69 -5.44 -5.45 17.40
CA VAL A 69 -6.71 -5.94 16.85
C VAL A 69 -6.55 -7.36 16.32
N LYS A 70 -7.64 -8.09 16.19
CA LYS A 70 -7.69 -9.29 15.36
C LYS A 70 -7.44 -8.92 13.90
N ALA A 71 -6.76 -9.79 13.14
CA ALA A 71 -6.21 -9.43 11.83
C ALA A 71 -7.27 -9.04 10.77
N ALA A 72 -8.48 -9.60 10.86
CA ALA A 72 -9.56 -9.28 9.94
C ALA A 72 -10.42 -8.09 10.38
N THR A 73 -10.03 -7.32 11.40
CA THR A 73 -10.75 -6.11 11.80
C THR A 73 -10.77 -5.10 10.67
N PRO A 74 -11.97 -4.64 10.24
CA PRO A 74 -12.11 -3.69 9.15
C PRO A 74 -11.46 -2.34 9.41
N MET A 75 -10.85 -1.74 8.39
CA MET A 75 -10.33 -0.38 8.46
C MET A 75 -11.44 0.64 8.79
N ALA A 76 -12.66 0.37 8.32
CA ALA A 76 -13.84 1.16 8.61
C ALA A 76 -14.23 1.21 10.11
N GLU A 77 -13.78 0.25 10.92
CA GLU A 77 -13.95 0.27 12.38
C GLU A 77 -12.74 0.93 13.07
N ILE A 78 -11.54 0.71 12.56
CA ILE A 78 -10.29 1.20 13.16
C ILE A 78 -10.15 2.72 13.00
N GLU A 79 -10.40 3.26 11.82
CA GLU A 79 -10.21 4.68 11.56
C GLU A 79 -11.10 5.58 12.43
N PRO A 80 -12.42 5.31 12.62
CA PRO A 80 -13.25 6.08 13.55
C PRO A 80 -12.82 5.91 15.02
N LEU A 81 -12.42 4.71 15.43
CA LEU A 81 -11.92 4.45 16.79
C LEU A 81 -10.71 5.34 17.10
N LEU A 82 -9.72 5.39 16.21
CA LEU A 82 -8.52 6.20 16.37
C LEU A 82 -8.86 7.70 16.33
N ARG A 83 -9.70 8.11 15.39
CA ARG A 83 -10.14 9.50 15.23
C ARG A 83 -10.83 10.01 16.51
N GLY A 84 -11.62 9.17 17.19
CA GLY A 84 -12.26 9.49 18.46
C GLY A 84 -11.28 9.77 19.61
N ARG A 85 -10.00 9.44 19.42
CA ARG A 85 -8.90 9.71 20.36
C ARG A 85 -7.86 10.69 19.79
N GLY A 86 -8.18 11.39 18.69
CA GLY A 86 -7.24 12.29 18.02
C GLY A 86 -5.99 11.58 17.47
N GLN A 87 -6.13 10.31 17.08
CA GLN A 87 -5.02 9.49 16.56
C GLN A 87 -5.31 8.95 15.17
N HIS A 88 -4.28 8.46 14.50
CA HIS A 88 -4.39 7.88 13.18
C HIS A 88 -3.30 6.81 12.89
N LEU A 89 -3.51 6.04 11.83
CA LEU A 89 -2.46 5.23 11.22
C LEU A 89 -1.64 6.13 10.30
N ALA A 90 -0.47 6.57 10.78
CA ALA A 90 0.32 7.59 10.09
C ALA A 90 0.87 7.14 8.74
N PHE A 91 1.03 5.85 8.50
CA PHE A 91 1.46 5.30 7.20
C PHE A 91 0.37 5.35 6.10
N GLU A 92 -0.82 5.88 6.40
CA GLU A 92 -1.92 6.16 5.46
C GLU A 92 -2.25 4.99 4.53
N PRO A 93 -2.73 3.85 5.03
CA PRO A 93 -3.00 2.70 4.16
C PRO A 93 -4.05 3.04 3.10
N PRO A 94 -3.75 2.82 1.79
CA PRO A 94 -4.70 3.09 0.73
C PRO A 94 -5.86 2.10 0.75
N ASP A 95 -7.06 2.61 0.41
CA ASP A 95 -8.19 1.79 0.05
C ASP A 95 -8.19 1.53 -1.46
N LEU A 96 -7.75 0.34 -1.83
CA LEU A 96 -7.67 -0.07 -3.23
C LEU A 96 -8.99 -0.58 -3.80
N GLY A 97 -10.09 -0.59 -3.02
CA GLY A 97 -11.41 -1.05 -3.48
C GLY A 97 -11.84 -0.37 -4.77
N GLY A 98 -11.62 0.95 -4.87
CA GLY A 98 -11.94 1.71 -6.08
C GLY A 98 -11.19 1.25 -7.33
N LEU A 99 -9.95 0.78 -7.22
CA LEU A 99 -9.19 0.22 -8.34
C LEU A 99 -9.77 -1.10 -8.87
N TYR A 100 -10.51 -1.82 -8.04
CA TYR A 100 -11.10 -3.13 -8.37
C TYR A 100 -12.60 -3.07 -8.58
N GLY A 101 -13.20 -1.87 -8.66
CA GLY A 101 -14.65 -1.72 -8.80
C GLY A 101 -15.45 -2.16 -7.57
N GLN A 102 -14.81 -2.20 -6.40
CA GLN A 102 -15.42 -2.58 -5.13
C GLN A 102 -15.85 -1.34 -4.32
N ALA A 103 -16.77 -1.54 -3.39
CA ALA A 103 -17.15 -0.50 -2.45
C ALA A 103 -15.95 -0.12 -1.54
N PRO A 104 -15.84 1.15 -1.13
CA PRO A 104 -14.80 1.58 -0.20
C PRO A 104 -15.00 0.98 1.20
N GLY A 105 -13.92 0.94 1.98
CA GLY A 105 -13.94 0.48 3.36
C GLY A 105 -13.82 -1.03 3.56
N GLY A 106 -13.76 -1.81 2.47
CA GLY A 106 -13.68 -3.28 2.53
C GLY A 106 -12.36 -3.85 3.04
N GLY A 107 -11.34 -3.03 3.30
CA GLY A 107 -10.03 -3.47 3.75
C GLY A 107 -9.97 -3.85 5.23
N THR A 108 -9.09 -4.80 5.59
CA THR A 108 -8.77 -5.16 6.98
C THR A 108 -7.33 -4.79 7.32
N LEU A 109 -7.02 -4.56 8.62
CA LEU A 109 -5.66 -4.19 9.03
C LEU A 109 -4.65 -5.30 8.71
N GLY A 110 -4.98 -6.56 8.95
CA GLY A 110 -4.11 -7.69 8.58
C GLY A 110 -3.84 -7.73 7.08
N GLY A 111 -4.85 -7.49 6.24
CA GLY A 111 -4.67 -7.40 4.79
C GLY A 111 -3.82 -6.20 4.35
N VAL A 112 -3.89 -5.06 5.05
CA VAL A 112 -3.03 -3.89 4.84
C VAL A 112 -1.58 -4.23 5.15
N LEU A 113 -1.33 -4.85 6.30
CA LEU A 113 0.02 -5.24 6.73
C LEU A 113 0.60 -6.36 5.84
N ALA A 114 -0.21 -7.38 5.53
CA ALA A 114 0.20 -8.47 4.64
C ALA A 114 0.60 -7.97 3.24
N ALA A 115 -0.02 -6.91 2.74
CA ALA A 115 0.31 -6.28 1.45
C ALA A 115 1.31 -5.11 1.57
N ALA A 116 1.77 -4.79 2.78
CA ALA A 116 2.68 -3.67 3.09
C ALA A 116 2.24 -2.33 2.47
N LEU A 117 0.94 -2.03 2.52
CA LEU A 117 0.38 -0.82 1.92
C LEU A 117 0.80 0.44 2.70
N ALA A 118 1.18 1.47 1.97
CA ALA A 118 1.50 2.79 2.53
C ALA A 118 1.10 3.88 1.54
N GLY A 119 0.62 5.00 2.07
CA GLY A 119 0.17 6.15 1.31
C GLY A 119 1.20 7.29 1.26
N PRO A 120 0.75 8.52 0.94
CA PRO A 120 1.62 9.69 0.72
C PRO A 120 2.53 10.04 1.90
N ARG A 121 2.10 9.85 3.17
CA ARG A 121 2.95 10.13 4.35
C ARG A 121 4.15 9.19 4.52
N ARG A 122 4.30 8.20 3.66
CA ARG A 122 5.47 7.32 3.74
C ARG A 122 6.79 8.08 3.80
N LEU A 123 6.86 9.25 3.17
CA LEU A 123 8.05 10.11 3.16
C LEU A 123 8.49 10.55 4.57
N SER A 124 7.52 10.85 5.44
CA SER A 124 7.76 11.38 6.79
C SER A 124 7.47 10.37 7.90
N ALA A 125 6.44 9.53 7.73
CA ALA A 125 5.98 8.61 8.77
C ALA A 125 6.51 7.17 8.60
N GLY A 126 7.07 6.82 7.44
CA GLY A 126 7.45 5.46 7.10
C GLY A 126 6.29 4.63 6.56
N SER A 127 6.50 3.33 6.42
CA SER A 127 5.57 2.37 5.83
C SER A 127 4.79 1.58 6.88
N ALA A 128 3.81 0.79 6.46
CA ALA A 128 3.10 -0.16 7.33
C ALA A 128 4.04 -1.06 8.13
N ARG A 129 5.16 -1.48 7.51
CA ARG A 129 6.20 -2.29 8.15
C ARG A 129 6.86 -1.60 9.35
N ASP A 130 7.03 -0.28 9.29
CA ASP A 130 7.69 0.50 10.34
C ASP A 130 6.78 0.72 11.56
N HIS A 131 5.47 0.57 11.37
CA HIS A 131 4.45 0.65 12.41
C HIS A 131 4.00 -0.71 12.93
N PHE A 132 4.45 -1.83 12.36
CA PHE A 132 4.03 -3.18 12.72
C PHE A 132 4.90 -3.68 13.88
N LEU A 133 4.33 -3.75 15.09
CA LEU A 133 5.04 -4.04 16.34
C LEU A 133 4.92 -5.51 16.78
N GLY A 134 3.77 -6.13 16.58
CA GLY A 134 3.49 -7.47 17.05
C GLY A 134 2.53 -8.25 16.15
N VAL A 135 2.71 -9.55 16.07
CA VAL A 135 1.88 -10.47 15.30
C VAL A 135 1.63 -11.74 16.10
N ALA A 136 0.39 -12.24 16.06
CA ALA A 136 0.07 -13.62 16.37
C ALA A 136 -0.52 -14.28 15.12
N GLY A 137 -0.29 -15.56 14.94
CA GLY A 137 -0.78 -16.28 13.77
C GLY A 137 -0.51 -17.78 13.83
N VAL A 138 -0.91 -18.45 12.76
CA VAL A 138 -0.68 -19.87 12.54
C VAL A 138 0.22 -20.03 11.32
N SER A 139 1.34 -20.72 11.50
CA SER A 139 2.29 -21.04 10.44
C SER A 139 1.73 -22.14 9.52
N GLY A 140 2.37 -22.33 8.35
CA GLY A 140 2.08 -23.48 7.48
C GLY A 140 2.49 -24.85 8.07
N ARG A 141 2.97 -24.89 9.34
CA ARG A 141 3.19 -26.09 10.14
C ARG A 141 2.03 -26.39 11.09
N ALA A 142 0.92 -25.62 11.01
CA ALA A 142 -0.19 -25.63 11.99
C ALA A 142 0.24 -25.25 13.42
N GLU A 143 1.33 -24.49 13.57
CA GLU A 143 1.83 -24.02 14.86
C GLU A 143 1.28 -22.62 15.15
N VAL A 144 0.63 -22.44 16.31
CA VAL A 144 0.23 -21.13 16.81
C VAL A 144 1.46 -20.47 17.44
N TYR A 145 1.73 -19.22 17.05
CA TYR A 145 2.87 -18.48 17.56
C TYR A 145 2.56 -17.00 17.75
N LYS A 146 3.41 -16.34 18.52
CA LYS A 146 3.44 -14.88 18.67
C LYS A 146 4.86 -14.38 18.41
N GLY A 147 4.98 -13.22 17.74
CA GLY A 147 6.25 -12.55 17.47
C GLY A 147 6.15 -11.05 17.69
N GLY A 148 7.27 -10.41 18.04
CA GLY A 148 7.27 -9.00 18.38
C GLY A 148 6.75 -8.72 19.79
N ALA A 149 6.50 -7.44 20.10
CA ALA A 149 6.04 -6.99 21.40
C ALA A 149 5.15 -5.75 21.27
N LYS A 150 4.48 -5.33 22.35
CA LYS A 150 3.74 -4.06 22.43
C LYS A 150 4.66 -2.83 22.56
N VAL A 151 5.97 -2.99 22.46
CA VAL A 151 6.95 -1.91 22.65
C VAL A 151 7.64 -1.56 21.34
N VAL A 152 7.94 -0.29 21.16
CA VAL A 152 8.56 0.26 19.93
C VAL A 152 9.97 -0.29 19.67
N LYS A 153 10.66 -0.78 20.72
CA LYS A 153 12.02 -1.33 20.62
C LYS A 153 12.03 -2.80 21.02
N ASN A 154 12.07 -3.69 20.04
CA ASN A 154 12.40 -5.09 20.25
C ASN A 154 13.93 -5.22 20.27
N VAL A 155 14.51 -5.60 21.43
CA VAL A 155 15.97 -5.76 21.60
C VAL A 155 16.43 -7.19 21.66
N THR A 156 15.48 -8.15 21.76
CA THR A 156 15.77 -9.59 21.87
C THR A 156 14.90 -10.38 20.90
N GLY A 157 15.52 -11.20 20.05
CA GLY A 157 14.83 -12.05 19.09
C GLY A 157 14.67 -11.44 17.70
N TYR A 158 14.07 -12.21 16.80
CA TYR A 158 13.82 -11.80 15.42
C TYR A 158 12.64 -10.83 15.33
N ASP A 159 12.72 -9.86 14.43
CA ASP A 159 11.63 -8.94 14.13
C ASP A 159 10.63 -9.60 13.16
N VAL A 160 9.88 -10.57 13.67
CA VAL A 160 8.91 -11.35 12.90
C VAL A 160 7.82 -10.46 12.27
N PRO A 161 7.26 -9.44 12.96
CA PRO A 161 6.27 -8.56 12.33
C PRO A 161 6.76 -7.93 11.03
N LYS A 162 8.01 -7.44 11.00
CA LYS A 162 8.59 -6.85 9.79
C LYS A 162 8.82 -7.85 8.66
N LEU A 163 8.98 -9.14 8.98
CA LEU A 163 9.04 -10.20 7.97
C LEU A 163 7.64 -10.52 7.42
N MET A 164 6.59 -10.42 8.25
CA MET A 164 5.21 -10.65 7.83
C MET A 164 4.66 -9.52 6.96
N ALA A 165 5.17 -8.29 7.12
CA ALA A 165 4.80 -7.16 6.26
C ALA A 165 5.20 -7.43 4.81
N GLY A 166 4.21 -7.44 3.91
CA GLY A 166 4.43 -7.72 2.48
C GLY A 166 4.56 -9.21 2.13
N SER A 167 4.24 -10.11 3.06
CA SER A 167 4.27 -11.56 2.82
C SER A 167 3.05 -12.10 2.07
N PHE A 168 2.00 -11.30 1.89
CA PHE A 168 0.75 -11.70 1.22
C PHE A 168 0.10 -12.97 1.77
N GLY A 169 0.33 -13.27 3.07
CA GLY A 169 -0.19 -14.48 3.71
C GLY A 169 0.52 -15.77 3.27
N THR A 170 1.66 -15.68 2.59
CA THR A 170 2.42 -16.87 2.19
C THR A 170 3.22 -17.51 3.32
N LEU A 171 3.45 -16.78 4.42
CA LEU A 171 4.24 -17.24 5.56
C LEU A 171 3.37 -17.66 6.75
N THR A 172 2.25 -16.95 6.94
CA THR A 172 1.38 -17.16 8.10
C THR A 172 -0.03 -16.69 7.82
N ALA A 173 -1.00 -17.35 8.45
CA ALA A 173 -2.35 -16.84 8.63
C ALA A 173 -2.38 -16.02 9.93
N MET A 174 -2.37 -14.67 9.83
CA MET A 174 -2.36 -13.78 10.98
C MET A 174 -3.70 -13.80 11.71
N THR A 175 -3.67 -13.93 13.05
CA THR A 175 -4.86 -13.90 13.91
C THR A 175 -4.99 -12.57 14.66
N GLU A 176 -3.87 -12.01 15.14
CA GLU A 176 -3.79 -10.70 15.79
C GLU A 176 -2.63 -9.91 15.23
N VAL A 177 -2.80 -8.58 15.19
CA VAL A 177 -1.76 -7.64 14.80
C VAL A 177 -1.71 -6.46 15.77
N THR A 178 -0.51 -6.03 16.12
CA THR A 178 -0.26 -4.86 16.97
C THR A 178 0.46 -3.81 16.15
N VAL A 179 -0.07 -2.59 16.13
CA VAL A 179 0.50 -1.47 15.39
C VAL A 179 0.71 -0.25 16.27
N LYS A 180 1.75 0.52 15.93
CA LYS A 180 1.94 1.87 16.44
C LYS A 180 0.95 2.80 15.74
N VAL A 181 0.29 3.64 16.52
CA VAL A 181 -0.51 4.78 16.04
C VAL A 181 0.18 6.09 16.42
N LEU A 182 -0.20 7.20 15.80
CA LEU A 182 0.36 8.51 16.11
C LEU A 182 -0.78 9.52 16.37
N PRO A 183 -0.51 10.62 17.10
CA PRO A 183 -1.44 11.75 17.17
C PRO A 183 -1.76 12.27 15.77
N ALA A 184 -3.02 12.52 15.49
CA ALA A 184 -3.45 13.14 14.24
C ALA A 184 -3.03 14.62 14.22
N PRO A 185 -2.60 15.18 13.08
CA PRO A 185 -2.27 16.58 12.96
C PRO A 185 -3.51 17.45 13.22
N GLU A 186 -3.33 18.57 13.91
CA GLU A 186 -4.40 19.54 14.21
C GLU A 186 -4.82 20.30 12.95
N ASP A 187 -3.86 20.67 12.11
CA ASP A 187 -4.08 21.31 10.82
C ASP A 187 -3.30 20.62 9.70
N THR A 188 -3.85 20.69 8.49
CA THR A 188 -3.28 20.16 7.26
C THR A 188 -3.50 21.19 6.17
N ARG A 189 -2.45 21.64 5.52
CA ARG A 189 -2.49 22.57 4.38
C ARG A 189 -1.75 21.98 3.20
N THR A 190 -2.21 22.29 2.00
CA THR A 190 -1.55 21.87 0.78
C THR A 190 -1.28 23.08 -0.11
N LEU A 191 0.01 23.34 -0.38
CA LEU A 191 0.44 24.34 -1.33
C LEU A 191 0.30 23.74 -2.74
N LEU A 192 -0.16 24.56 -3.69
CA LEU A 192 -0.35 24.18 -5.09
C LEU A 192 0.51 25.03 -6.00
N LEU A 193 1.20 24.38 -6.94
CA LEU A 193 1.83 24.99 -8.11
C LEU A 193 1.16 24.43 -9.36
N HIS A 194 0.74 25.30 -10.28
CA HIS A 194 0.02 24.93 -11.49
C HIS A 194 0.91 25.04 -12.73
N GLY A 195 0.59 24.27 -13.78
CA GLY A 195 1.19 24.38 -15.10
C GLY A 195 2.66 24.02 -15.20
N ARG A 196 3.22 23.33 -14.20
CA ARG A 196 4.60 22.85 -14.23
C ARG A 196 4.69 21.60 -15.10
N SER A 197 5.73 21.50 -15.92
CA SER A 197 6.11 20.23 -16.54
C SER A 197 6.46 19.19 -15.47
N ASP A 198 6.43 17.89 -15.78
CA ASP A 198 6.77 16.83 -14.84
C ASP A 198 8.17 17.04 -14.23
N ALA A 199 9.15 17.44 -15.04
CA ALA A 199 10.50 17.72 -14.57
C ALA A 199 10.56 18.92 -13.60
N GLU A 200 9.82 20.00 -13.86
CA GLU A 200 9.73 21.16 -12.97
C GLU A 200 8.95 20.83 -11.71
N GLY A 201 7.85 20.07 -11.82
CA GLY A 201 7.08 19.59 -10.67
C GLY A 201 7.92 18.74 -9.74
N ILE A 202 8.62 17.73 -10.25
CA ILE A 202 9.51 16.87 -9.45
C ILE A 202 10.65 17.67 -8.81
N ARG A 203 11.20 18.66 -9.50
CA ARG A 203 12.22 19.56 -8.92
C ARG A 203 11.63 20.35 -7.74
N ALA A 204 10.46 20.98 -7.91
CA ALA A 204 9.81 21.72 -6.83
C ALA A 204 9.50 20.82 -5.62
N LEU A 205 9.05 19.57 -5.84
CA LEU A 205 8.86 18.59 -4.78
C LEU A 205 10.18 18.24 -4.08
N THR A 206 11.27 18.09 -4.84
CA THR A 206 12.60 17.81 -4.29
C THR A 206 13.08 18.96 -3.43
N ASP A 207 12.96 20.20 -3.90
CA ASP A 207 13.36 21.41 -3.16
C ASP A 207 12.55 21.52 -1.86
N ALA A 208 11.23 21.31 -1.93
CA ALA A 208 10.36 21.31 -0.76
C ALA A 208 10.73 20.23 0.28
N LEU A 209 11.03 19.01 -0.16
CA LEU A 209 11.40 17.90 0.71
C LEU A 209 12.77 18.09 1.39
N HIS A 210 13.67 18.85 0.78
CA HIS A 210 14.97 19.21 1.36
C HIS A 210 14.94 20.48 2.22
N SER A 211 13.80 21.19 2.24
CA SER A 211 13.61 22.38 3.05
C SER A 211 13.39 22.05 4.54
N PRO A 212 13.54 23.01 5.46
CA PRO A 212 13.27 22.80 6.88
C PRO A 212 11.77 22.77 7.23
N HIS A 213 10.87 22.71 6.24
CA HIS A 213 9.43 22.88 6.45
C HIS A 213 8.66 21.58 6.74
N GLU A 214 9.34 20.45 6.96
CA GLU A 214 8.75 19.16 7.37
C GLU A 214 7.58 18.72 6.46
N VAL A 215 7.82 18.66 5.17
CA VAL A 215 6.84 18.22 4.18
C VAL A 215 6.39 16.78 4.46
N SER A 216 5.09 16.56 4.52
CA SER A 216 4.50 15.24 4.84
C SER A 216 3.87 14.51 3.64
N GLY A 217 3.73 15.20 2.50
CA GLY A 217 3.24 14.65 1.25
C GLY A 217 3.71 15.49 0.08
N ALA A 218 4.06 14.86 -1.04
CA ALA A 218 4.66 15.49 -2.20
C ALA A 218 4.25 14.76 -3.48
N ALA A 219 3.27 15.30 -4.23
CA ALA A 219 2.68 14.70 -5.41
C ALA A 219 2.69 15.67 -6.60
N HIS A 220 2.84 15.12 -7.81
CA HIS A 220 2.67 15.85 -9.06
C HIS A 220 1.72 15.10 -9.98
N LEU A 221 0.71 15.82 -10.49
CA LEU A 221 -0.35 15.28 -11.33
C LEU A 221 -0.35 16.04 -12.67
N PRO A 222 -0.12 15.38 -13.80
CA PRO A 222 -0.41 15.93 -15.11
C PRO A 222 -1.87 16.38 -15.21
N GLU A 223 -2.17 17.32 -16.12
CA GLU A 223 -3.50 17.92 -16.28
C GLU A 223 -4.62 16.89 -16.40
N SER A 224 -4.44 15.88 -17.27
CA SER A 224 -5.45 14.83 -17.51
C SER A 224 -5.81 14.01 -16.25
N VAL A 225 -4.89 13.92 -15.29
CA VAL A 225 -5.10 13.25 -14.00
C VAL A 225 -5.65 14.21 -12.95
N ALA A 226 -5.14 15.45 -12.92
CA ALA A 226 -5.59 16.49 -11.98
C ALA A 226 -7.08 16.83 -12.16
N GLU A 227 -7.59 16.84 -13.38
CA GLU A 227 -9.02 17.06 -13.70
C GLU A 227 -9.97 16.07 -13.01
N ARG A 228 -9.48 14.88 -12.67
CA ARG A 228 -10.27 13.82 -12.02
C ARG A 228 -10.32 13.95 -10.49
N ILE A 229 -9.61 14.94 -9.94
CA ILE A 229 -9.63 15.20 -8.48
C ILE A 229 -10.37 16.51 -8.23
N PRO A 230 -11.60 16.48 -7.67
CA PRO A 230 -12.45 17.67 -7.54
C PRO A 230 -11.79 18.87 -6.86
N ALA A 231 -10.94 18.64 -5.86
CA ALA A 231 -10.26 19.69 -5.11
C ALA A 231 -9.31 20.56 -5.99
N VAL A 232 -8.86 20.06 -7.14
CA VAL A 232 -7.89 20.76 -8.02
C VAL A 232 -8.32 20.79 -9.49
N ALA A 233 -9.44 20.20 -9.86
CA ALA A 233 -9.92 20.13 -11.24
C ALA A 233 -10.11 21.52 -11.89
N SER A 234 -10.41 22.55 -11.11
CA SER A 234 -10.58 23.92 -11.59
C SER A 234 -9.29 24.56 -12.08
N ALA A 235 -8.12 24.01 -11.76
CA ALA A 235 -6.82 24.51 -12.22
C ALA A 235 -6.66 24.41 -13.74
N ARG A 236 -7.27 23.39 -14.38
CA ARG A 236 -7.15 23.10 -15.83
C ARG A 236 -5.71 23.11 -16.30
N ALA A 237 -4.85 22.55 -15.49
CA ALA A 237 -3.40 22.48 -15.70
C ALA A 237 -2.83 21.33 -14.85
N SER A 238 -1.57 20.97 -15.04
CA SER A 238 -0.86 20.10 -14.13
C SER A 238 -0.82 20.70 -12.71
N VAL A 239 -0.81 19.85 -11.69
CA VAL A 239 -0.81 20.28 -10.28
C VAL A 239 0.34 19.62 -9.54
N THR A 240 1.22 20.44 -8.98
CA THR A 240 2.23 20.01 -8.00
C THR A 240 1.71 20.38 -6.61
N ALA A 241 1.54 19.38 -5.74
CA ALA A 241 0.91 19.53 -4.44
C ALA A 241 1.89 19.14 -3.32
N ILE A 242 2.04 20.02 -2.32
CA ILE A 242 2.98 19.86 -1.21
C ILE A 242 2.21 20.01 0.10
N ARG A 243 2.22 18.98 0.94
CA ARG A 243 1.47 18.93 2.20
C ARG A 243 2.32 19.29 3.40
N LEU A 244 1.79 20.20 4.22
CA LEU A 244 2.28 20.55 5.55
C LEU A 244 1.24 20.19 6.60
N GLU A 245 1.67 19.59 7.71
CA GLU A 245 0.79 19.10 8.77
C GLU A 245 1.37 19.37 10.16
N GLY A 246 0.53 19.47 11.17
CA GLY A 246 0.91 19.59 12.57
C GLY A 246 0.09 20.59 13.34
N PHE A 247 0.71 21.28 14.31
CA PHE A 247 0.11 22.35 15.09
C PHE A 247 -0.16 23.59 14.24
N GLY A 248 -1.39 24.14 14.30
CA GLY A 248 -1.85 25.17 13.38
C GLY A 248 -0.91 26.36 13.17
N PRO A 249 -0.44 27.07 14.24
CA PRO A 249 0.53 28.16 14.11
C PRO A 249 1.85 27.76 13.45
N SER A 250 2.35 26.54 13.70
CA SER A 250 3.55 26.02 13.06
C SER A 250 3.31 25.76 11.56
N VAL A 251 2.15 25.19 11.21
CA VAL A 251 1.76 24.97 9.80
C VAL A 251 1.71 26.30 9.05
N ALA A 252 1.10 27.33 9.64
CA ALA A 252 1.01 28.66 9.02
C ALA A 252 2.39 29.30 8.78
N ALA A 253 3.31 29.21 9.75
CA ALA A 253 4.66 29.74 9.61
C ALA A 253 5.48 28.99 8.53
N ARG A 254 5.39 27.64 8.51
CA ARG A 254 6.07 26.80 7.50
C ARG A 254 5.48 27.00 6.11
N LEU A 255 4.17 27.22 6.00
CA LEU A 255 3.51 27.55 4.75
C LEU A 255 4.04 28.86 4.17
N ALA A 256 4.16 29.90 5.00
CA ALA A 256 4.73 31.18 4.55
C ALA A 256 6.19 31.05 4.14
N GLY A 257 6.99 30.32 4.90
CA GLY A 257 8.40 30.07 4.59
C GLY A 257 8.57 29.29 3.29
N LEU A 258 7.86 28.18 3.13
CA LEU A 258 7.95 27.37 1.91
C LEU A 258 7.42 28.12 0.67
N THR A 259 6.39 28.95 0.84
CA THR A 259 5.92 29.85 -0.25
C THR A 259 7.02 30.79 -0.72
N ALA A 260 7.79 31.37 0.21
CA ALA A 260 8.91 32.25 -0.13
C ALA A 260 10.04 31.47 -0.82
N ASP A 261 10.40 30.29 -0.31
CA ASP A 261 11.46 29.45 -0.86
C ASP A 261 11.16 28.97 -2.28
N LEU A 262 9.88 28.70 -2.58
CA LEU A 262 9.43 28.29 -3.92
C LEU A 262 9.22 29.48 -4.90
N GLY A 263 9.43 30.72 -4.44
CA GLY A 263 9.24 31.92 -5.26
C GLY A 263 7.78 32.27 -5.56
N GLY A 264 6.84 31.75 -4.76
CA GLY A 264 5.39 31.93 -4.89
C GLY A 264 4.66 30.62 -5.13
N ILE A 265 3.34 30.66 -4.95
CA ILE A 265 2.41 29.52 -5.14
C ILE A 265 1.15 30.00 -5.85
N ASP A 266 0.41 29.08 -6.49
CA ASP A 266 -0.82 29.41 -7.22
C ASP A 266 -2.07 29.21 -6.35
N GLY A 267 -1.99 28.45 -5.26
CA GLY A 267 -3.11 28.22 -4.35
C GLY A 267 -2.75 27.47 -3.10
N VAL A 268 -3.69 27.45 -2.17
CA VAL A 268 -3.60 26.67 -0.91
C VAL A 268 -4.94 25.99 -0.70
N LEU A 269 -4.92 24.67 -0.54
CA LEU A 269 -6.08 23.94 -0.03
C LEU A 269 -6.18 24.09 1.48
N ASP A 270 -7.38 24.33 1.97
CA ASP A 270 -7.67 24.32 3.39
C ASP A 270 -7.58 22.89 3.96
N ARG A 271 -7.88 22.72 5.25
CA ARG A 271 -7.76 21.44 5.91
C ARG A 271 -8.64 20.36 5.28
N ASP A 272 -9.89 20.65 5.00
CA ASP A 272 -10.85 19.66 4.51
C ASP A 272 -10.60 19.34 3.04
N GLU A 273 -10.28 20.34 2.24
CA GLU A 273 -9.84 20.19 0.84
C GLU A 273 -8.54 19.39 0.75
N SER A 274 -7.56 19.67 1.61
CA SER A 274 -6.30 18.92 1.69
C SER A 274 -6.55 17.45 2.03
N LEU A 275 -7.37 17.17 3.04
CA LEU A 275 -7.71 15.80 3.41
C LEU A 275 -8.42 15.04 2.29
N ALA A 276 -9.32 15.71 1.55
CA ALA A 276 -10.01 15.14 0.41
C ALA A 276 -9.04 14.86 -0.76
N PHE A 277 -8.17 15.81 -1.08
CA PHE A 277 -7.15 15.69 -2.11
C PHE A 277 -6.20 14.51 -1.83
N TRP A 278 -5.59 14.48 -0.65
CA TRP A 278 -4.63 13.43 -0.30
C TRP A 278 -5.27 12.05 -0.15
N ARG A 279 -6.56 11.98 0.18
CA ARG A 279 -7.32 10.73 0.11
C ARG A 279 -7.45 10.25 -1.33
N ALA A 280 -7.73 11.14 -2.28
CA ALA A 280 -7.82 10.80 -3.70
C ALA A 280 -6.47 10.31 -4.25
N VAL A 281 -5.35 10.97 -3.90
CA VAL A 281 -3.99 10.53 -4.25
C VAL A 281 -3.69 9.17 -3.61
N ARG A 282 -3.92 9.00 -2.32
CA ARG A 282 -3.69 7.79 -1.55
C ARG A 282 -4.42 6.58 -2.15
N ASP A 283 -5.69 6.75 -2.49
CA ASP A 283 -6.58 5.67 -2.94
C ASP A 283 -6.53 5.48 -4.47
N VAL A 284 -5.59 6.18 -5.14
CA VAL A 284 -5.40 6.13 -6.60
C VAL A 284 -6.71 6.42 -7.36
N ALA A 285 -7.49 7.37 -6.83
CA ALA A 285 -8.84 7.67 -7.32
C ALA A 285 -8.91 8.04 -8.81
N PRO A 286 -7.91 8.71 -9.42
CA PRO A 286 -7.90 8.98 -10.86
C PRO A 286 -7.99 7.73 -11.74
N PHE A 287 -7.52 6.58 -11.24
CA PHE A 287 -7.53 5.29 -11.96
C PHE A 287 -8.60 4.32 -11.43
N ARG A 288 -9.65 4.83 -10.79
CA ARG A 288 -10.78 4.03 -10.34
C ARG A 288 -11.34 3.18 -11.48
N ALA A 289 -11.68 1.93 -11.18
CA ALA A 289 -12.28 1.04 -12.15
C ALA A 289 -13.68 1.54 -12.56
N SER A 290 -13.94 1.54 -13.85
CA SER A 290 -15.25 1.81 -14.46
C SER A 290 -15.85 0.54 -15.07
N ASN A 291 -15.00 -0.23 -15.76
CA ASN A 291 -15.35 -1.52 -16.35
C ASN A 291 -14.12 -2.43 -16.33
N PRO A 292 -14.09 -3.45 -15.46
CA PRO A 292 -12.93 -4.36 -15.32
C PRO A 292 -12.51 -5.05 -16.62
N ASP A 293 -13.42 -5.18 -17.60
CA ASP A 293 -13.13 -5.82 -18.88
C ASP A 293 -12.42 -4.92 -19.88
N THR A 294 -12.53 -3.59 -19.71
CA THR A 294 -11.94 -2.60 -20.64
C THR A 294 -10.97 -1.64 -19.98
N ASP A 295 -10.96 -1.56 -18.67
CA ASP A 295 -10.09 -0.64 -17.93
C ASP A 295 -8.59 -0.92 -18.23
N PRO A 296 -7.76 0.12 -18.27
CA PRO A 296 -6.31 0.00 -18.42
C PRO A 296 -5.68 -0.87 -17.33
N LEU A 297 -4.51 -1.43 -17.61
CA LEU A 297 -3.67 -2.00 -16.56
C LEU A 297 -3.18 -0.89 -15.64
N VAL A 298 -3.08 -1.16 -14.32
CA VAL A 298 -2.51 -0.18 -13.38
C VAL A 298 -1.26 -0.77 -12.73
N TRP A 299 -0.19 0.00 -12.83
CA TRP A 299 1.12 -0.32 -12.28
C TRP A 299 1.49 0.63 -11.16
N LYS A 300 2.23 0.10 -10.20
CA LYS A 300 2.92 0.85 -9.15
C LYS A 300 4.42 0.71 -9.40
N LEU A 301 5.07 1.82 -9.73
CA LEU A 301 6.51 1.87 -9.97
C LEU A 301 7.17 2.58 -8.79
N SER A 302 8.25 1.99 -8.27
CA SER A 302 9.11 2.64 -7.27
C SER A 302 10.46 2.88 -7.89
N VAL A 303 10.88 4.13 -7.94
CA VAL A 303 12.10 4.59 -8.61
C VAL A 303 12.88 5.57 -7.71
N PRO A 304 14.16 5.87 -7.99
CA PRO A 304 14.81 7.00 -7.35
C PRO A 304 14.04 8.30 -7.67
N PRO A 305 13.66 9.12 -6.67
CA PRO A 305 12.79 10.28 -6.89
C PRO A 305 13.26 11.22 -8.01
N ALA A 306 14.54 11.51 -8.08
CA ALA A 306 15.14 12.37 -9.11
C ALA A 306 15.00 11.81 -10.55
N SER A 307 14.71 10.52 -10.69
CA SER A 307 14.52 9.88 -12.00
C SER A 307 13.06 9.83 -12.44
N GLY A 308 12.11 10.18 -11.56
CA GLY A 308 10.68 9.95 -11.79
C GLY A 308 10.16 10.53 -13.10
N ALA A 309 10.37 11.81 -13.35
CA ALA A 309 9.92 12.47 -14.57
C ALA A 309 10.50 11.81 -15.84
N ARG A 310 11.81 11.53 -15.84
CA ARG A 310 12.46 10.90 -16.98
C ARG A 310 11.97 9.47 -17.21
N VAL A 311 11.71 8.70 -16.15
CA VAL A 311 11.13 7.36 -16.26
C VAL A 311 9.75 7.42 -16.90
N ALA A 312 8.89 8.37 -16.49
CA ALA A 312 7.57 8.54 -17.07
C ALA A 312 7.63 8.91 -18.57
N GLU A 313 8.53 9.81 -18.94
CA GLU A 313 8.78 10.19 -20.33
C GLU A 313 9.21 8.98 -21.20
N GLU A 314 10.20 8.22 -20.76
CA GLU A 314 10.68 7.03 -21.48
C GLU A 314 9.59 5.95 -21.61
N LEU A 315 8.77 5.78 -20.57
CA LEU A 315 7.64 4.85 -20.62
C LEU A 315 6.56 5.33 -21.59
N ALA A 316 6.26 6.62 -21.63
CA ALA A 316 5.33 7.20 -22.58
C ALA A 316 5.81 7.01 -24.03
N LEU A 317 7.11 7.22 -24.28
CA LEU A 317 7.72 6.98 -25.59
C LEU A 317 7.69 5.49 -25.99
N ALA A 318 7.94 4.60 -25.05
CA ALA A 318 8.05 3.16 -25.33
C ALA A 318 6.68 2.46 -25.45
N LEU A 319 5.69 2.88 -24.68
CA LEU A 319 4.40 2.19 -24.55
C LEU A 319 3.22 2.93 -25.22
N GLY A 320 3.41 4.18 -25.62
CA GLY A 320 2.38 5.00 -26.28
C GLY A 320 1.37 5.59 -25.31
N ASP A 321 0.10 5.23 -25.46
CA ASP A 321 -1.03 5.81 -24.71
C ASP A 321 -0.98 5.39 -23.23
N VAL A 322 -0.30 6.19 -22.39
CA VAL A 322 -0.19 5.97 -20.96
C VAL A 322 -0.63 7.22 -20.18
N GLU A 323 -1.20 6.99 -19.01
CA GLU A 323 -1.48 8.06 -18.04
C GLU A 323 -0.73 7.76 -16.75
N PHE A 324 -0.26 8.79 -16.05
CA PHE A 324 0.48 8.61 -14.81
C PHE A 324 0.35 9.81 -13.88
N PHE A 325 0.68 9.60 -12.62
CA PHE A 325 0.95 10.66 -11.67
C PHE A 325 2.01 10.22 -10.68
N PHE A 326 2.61 11.21 -10.03
CA PHE A 326 3.71 11.00 -9.10
C PHE A 326 3.28 11.23 -7.66
N ASP A 327 3.80 10.40 -6.77
CA ASP A 327 3.76 10.57 -5.32
C ASP A 327 5.18 10.36 -4.76
N TRP A 328 5.34 10.53 -3.47
CA TRP A 328 6.62 10.37 -2.78
C TRP A 328 7.75 11.21 -3.40
N GLY A 329 7.42 12.45 -3.79
CA GLY A 329 8.39 13.36 -4.40
C GLY A 329 8.97 12.88 -5.74
N GLY A 330 8.22 12.09 -6.49
CA GLY A 330 8.65 11.46 -7.75
C GLY A 330 9.14 10.03 -7.60
N GLY A 331 9.29 9.52 -6.37
CA GLY A 331 9.75 8.16 -6.11
C GLY A 331 8.71 7.07 -6.29
N LEU A 332 7.44 7.43 -6.35
CA LEU A 332 6.33 6.56 -6.72
C LEU A 332 5.66 7.10 -7.97
N ILE A 333 5.51 6.26 -8.97
CA ILE A 333 4.71 6.53 -10.17
C ILE A 333 3.55 5.55 -10.20
N TRP A 334 2.33 6.05 -10.17
CA TRP A 334 1.15 5.30 -10.55
C TRP A 334 0.97 5.46 -12.05
N LEU A 335 0.91 4.34 -12.78
CA LEU A 335 0.89 4.32 -14.24
C LEU A 335 -0.27 3.47 -14.72
N ALA A 336 -1.11 4.02 -15.58
CA ALA A 336 -2.12 3.31 -16.33
C ALA A 336 -1.63 3.08 -17.77
N THR A 337 -1.76 1.84 -18.26
CA THR A 337 -1.25 1.45 -19.59
C THR A 337 -2.31 0.67 -20.37
N PRO A 338 -2.21 0.61 -21.71
CA PRO A 338 -3.02 -0.30 -22.50
C PRO A 338 -2.97 -1.75 -22.01
N ARG A 339 -4.03 -2.50 -22.25
CA ARG A 339 -4.17 -3.89 -21.75
C ARG A 339 -3.16 -4.86 -22.36
N GLU A 340 -2.66 -4.53 -23.53
CA GLU A 340 -1.68 -5.30 -24.32
C GLU A 340 -0.25 -5.03 -23.88
N THR A 341 -0.04 -4.17 -22.90
CA THR A 341 1.30 -3.80 -22.43
C THR A 341 2.04 -5.03 -21.92
N ASP A 342 3.18 -5.31 -22.55
CA ASP A 342 4.08 -6.37 -22.11
C ASP A 342 4.85 -5.94 -20.84
N ALA A 343 4.70 -6.74 -19.78
CA ALA A 343 5.37 -6.53 -18.51
C ALA A 343 6.92 -6.54 -18.62
N ALA A 344 7.47 -7.33 -19.55
CA ALA A 344 8.92 -7.39 -19.75
C ALA A 344 9.43 -6.12 -20.45
N ALA A 345 8.69 -5.60 -21.44
CA ALA A 345 9.02 -4.34 -22.12
C ALA A 345 9.00 -3.16 -21.13
N LEU A 346 7.93 -3.05 -20.30
CA LEU A 346 7.85 -2.01 -19.28
C LEU A 346 9.04 -2.06 -18.31
N ARG A 347 9.37 -3.25 -17.79
CA ARG A 347 10.51 -3.43 -16.88
C ARG A 347 11.85 -3.21 -17.55
N GLY A 348 11.98 -3.55 -18.84
CA GLY A 348 13.16 -3.27 -19.64
C GLY A 348 13.43 -1.77 -19.76
N THR A 349 12.40 -0.95 -20.00
CA THR A 349 12.49 0.52 -20.01
C THR A 349 12.87 1.07 -18.63
N LEU A 350 12.34 0.48 -17.55
CA LEU A 350 12.64 0.90 -16.18
C LEU A 350 14.06 0.52 -15.71
N ALA A 351 14.62 -0.58 -16.19
CA ALA A 351 15.86 -1.16 -15.68
C ALA A 351 17.06 -0.20 -15.62
N PRO A 352 17.32 0.69 -16.62
CA PRO A 352 18.45 1.63 -16.57
C PRO A 352 18.37 2.65 -15.43
N PHE A 353 17.19 2.91 -14.90
CA PHE A 353 16.97 3.90 -13.83
C PHE A 353 17.01 3.29 -12.44
N GLY A 354 17.02 1.95 -12.34
CA GLY A 354 16.80 1.24 -11.08
C GLY A 354 15.33 1.27 -10.66
N GLY A 355 15.00 0.55 -9.60
CA GLY A 355 13.63 0.47 -9.09
C GLY A 355 12.90 -0.79 -9.52
N HIS A 356 11.58 -0.82 -9.32
CA HIS A 356 10.76 -1.98 -9.59
C HIS A 356 9.32 -1.61 -9.94
N ALA A 357 8.66 -2.51 -10.70
CA ALA A 357 7.28 -2.38 -11.12
C ALA A 357 6.42 -3.52 -10.58
N THR A 358 5.27 -3.16 -10.00
CA THR A 358 4.23 -4.09 -9.55
C THR A 358 2.96 -3.86 -10.35
N LEU A 359 2.41 -4.92 -10.94
CA LEU A 359 1.13 -4.89 -11.61
C LEU A 359 0.00 -4.94 -10.56
N VAL A 360 -0.66 -3.81 -10.32
CA VAL A 360 -1.65 -3.67 -9.26
C VAL A 360 -3.05 -4.05 -9.74
N ARG A 361 -3.43 -3.65 -10.95
CA ARG A 361 -4.72 -4.01 -11.55
C ARG A 361 -4.51 -4.61 -12.94
N ALA A 362 -4.99 -5.83 -13.13
CA ALA A 362 -5.07 -6.52 -14.41
C ALA A 362 -6.12 -7.63 -14.35
N PRO A 363 -6.60 -8.12 -15.50
CA PRO A 363 -7.41 -9.33 -15.57
C PRO A 363 -6.72 -10.53 -14.95
N GLU A 364 -7.49 -11.44 -14.38
CA GLU A 364 -6.96 -12.63 -13.68
C GLU A 364 -6.08 -13.48 -14.60
N ALA A 365 -6.50 -13.68 -15.85
CA ALA A 365 -5.73 -14.44 -16.84
C ALA A 365 -4.32 -13.86 -17.05
N LEU A 366 -4.19 -12.51 -17.11
CA LEU A 366 -2.90 -11.86 -17.26
C LEU A 366 -2.06 -12.00 -15.97
N ARG A 367 -2.67 -11.84 -14.79
CA ARG A 367 -1.96 -12.02 -13.50
C ARG A 367 -1.51 -13.46 -13.25
N THR A 368 -2.16 -14.44 -13.89
CA THR A 368 -1.74 -15.83 -13.85
C THR A 368 -0.51 -16.07 -14.73
N ALA A 369 -0.49 -15.47 -15.93
CA ALA A 369 0.53 -15.69 -16.95
C ALA A 369 1.78 -14.83 -16.78
N ALA A 370 1.64 -13.60 -16.25
CA ALA A 370 2.73 -12.64 -16.10
C ALA A 370 3.28 -12.57 -14.67
N ASP A 371 4.50 -12.08 -14.55
CA ASP A 371 5.06 -11.69 -13.26
C ASP A 371 4.37 -10.42 -12.74
N VAL A 372 3.58 -10.55 -11.68
CA VAL A 372 2.88 -9.43 -11.05
C VAL A 372 3.85 -8.52 -10.30
N PHE A 373 4.78 -9.11 -9.56
CA PHE A 373 5.85 -8.41 -8.87
C PHE A 373 7.13 -8.38 -9.70
N GLN A 374 8.03 -7.46 -9.38
CA GLN A 374 9.36 -7.43 -10.00
C GLN A 374 10.06 -8.76 -9.79
N PRO A 375 10.51 -9.44 -10.86
CA PRO A 375 11.29 -10.67 -10.72
C PRO A 375 12.52 -10.46 -9.84
N GLN A 376 12.75 -11.39 -8.92
CA GLN A 376 13.90 -11.33 -8.02
C GLN A 376 15.13 -11.96 -8.68
N PRO A 377 16.34 -11.40 -8.49
CA PRO A 377 17.58 -12.07 -8.83
C PRO A 377 17.68 -13.44 -8.14
N ALA A 378 18.27 -14.42 -8.79
CA ALA A 378 18.30 -15.80 -8.29
C ALA A 378 18.76 -15.98 -6.83
N PRO A 379 19.77 -15.25 -6.31
CA PRO A 379 20.16 -15.36 -4.90
C PRO A 379 19.07 -14.87 -3.93
N LEU A 380 18.35 -13.80 -4.31
CA LEU A 380 17.26 -13.27 -3.48
C LEU A 380 16.04 -14.19 -3.53
N LEU A 381 15.69 -14.73 -4.69
CA LEU A 381 14.62 -15.71 -4.83
C LEU A 381 14.90 -16.96 -3.99
N ALA A 382 16.13 -17.47 -4.01
CA ALA A 382 16.54 -18.61 -3.18
C ALA A 382 16.42 -18.31 -1.68
N LEU A 383 16.71 -17.06 -1.24
CA LEU A 383 16.48 -16.65 0.14
C LEU A 383 14.98 -16.59 0.46
N THR A 384 14.18 -16.01 -0.41
CA THR A 384 12.70 -15.95 -0.28
C THR A 384 12.11 -17.36 -0.14
N GLN A 385 12.55 -18.30 -0.98
CA GLN A 385 12.12 -19.71 -0.90
C GLN A 385 12.53 -20.39 0.41
N ARG A 386 13.75 -20.14 0.92
CA ARG A 386 14.17 -20.67 2.23
C ARG A 386 13.33 -20.11 3.37
N VAL A 387 13.00 -18.83 3.34
CA VAL A 387 12.10 -18.20 4.32
C VAL A 387 10.71 -18.85 4.23
N LYS A 388 10.15 -18.98 3.03
CA LYS A 388 8.88 -19.68 2.81
C LYS A 388 8.91 -21.08 3.41
N THR A 389 9.92 -21.90 3.08
CA THR A 389 10.06 -23.27 3.59
C THR A 389 10.20 -23.33 5.12
N SER A 390 10.79 -22.30 5.74
CA SER A 390 10.91 -22.24 7.20
C SER A 390 9.56 -22.06 7.90
N PHE A 391 8.64 -21.29 7.30
CA PHE A 391 7.30 -21.04 7.86
C PHE A 391 6.26 -22.02 7.33
N ASP A 392 6.35 -22.40 6.07
CA ASP A 392 5.38 -23.22 5.35
C ASP A 392 6.09 -24.26 4.46
N PRO A 393 6.62 -25.34 5.03
CA PRO A 393 7.45 -26.29 4.30
C PRO A 393 6.67 -27.11 3.24
N ARG A 394 5.35 -27.20 3.33
CA ARG A 394 4.48 -27.91 2.39
C ARG A 394 3.79 -26.99 1.40
N GLY A 395 3.97 -25.67 1.53
CA GLY A 395 3.39 -24.70 0.61
C GLY A 395 1.86 -24.64 0.68
N VAL A 396 1.26 -24.81 1.86
CA VAL A 396 -0.20 -24.84 2.02
C VAL A 396 -0.83 -23.44 2.13
N LEU A 397 -0.04 -22.40 2.44
CA LEU A 397 -0.54 -21.02 2.62
C LEU A 397 -0.26 -20.18 1.37
N ASN A 398 -1.31 -19.75 0.66
CA ASN A 398 -1.25 -18.85 -0.51
C ASN A 398 -0.11 -19.18 -1.51
N PRO A 399 0.09 -20.44 -1.94
CA PRO A 399 1.20 -20.77 -2.83
C PRO A 399 1.10 -20.01 -4.16
N GLY A 400 2.26 -19.52 -4.62
CA GLY A 400 2.35 -18.78 -5.87
C GLY A 400 1.79 -17.35 -5.84
N ARG A 401 1.33 -16.86 -4.70
CA ARG A 401 0.73 -15.52 -4.56
C ARG A 401 1.72 -14.40 -4.87
N LEU A 402 2.96 -14.55 -4.43
CA LEU A 402 4.06 -13.59 -4.68
C LEU A 402 4.81 -13.94 -5.96
N PHE A 403 5.43 -15.10 -5.98
CA PHE A 403 6.22 -15.59 -7.09
C PHE A 403 5.85 -17.05 -7.37
N ALA A 404 6.05 -17.50 -8.60
CA ALA A 404 5.87 -18.92 -8.91
C ALA A 404 6.79 -19.77 -8.02
N GLY A 405 6.21 -20.76 -7.30
CA GLY A 405 6.94 -21.63 -6.37
C GLY A 405 7.22 -21.04 -4.96
N VAL A 406 6.56 -19.92 -4.61
CA VAL A 406 6.68 -19.30 -3.26
C VAL A 406 5.31 -19.15 -2.60
#